data_23147aa13c724cd020e7277c7fc0d69e
#
_entry.id   23147aa13c724cd020e7277c7fc0d69e
#
_cell.length_a   1.000
_cell.length_b   1.000
_cell.length_c   1.000
_cell.angle_alpha   90.00
_cell.angle_beta   90.00
_cell.angle_gamma   90.00
#
_symmetry.space_group_name_H-M   'P 1'
#
loop_
_entity.id
_entity.type
_entity.pdbx_description
1 polymer ?
#
loop_
_entity_poly.entity_id
_entity_poly.type
_entity_poly.pdbx_seq_one_letter_code
_entity_poly.pdbx_strand_id
1 'polypeptide(L)'
;MTRRSRFLSTLALAATVAGCAGDGDLVVDQGIGITASLTSCPTVGIPDYTGDVTTFRTAGDSTAGNIDVTGAITNLRHACDESGEQVYTNATFDVVARRTDVRGARQVELPYFVTVLRGGSAVVTKRVGSVTLNFADGQERTSASADAVSYVNRAEATLPPEIRERITRRRRAGDPDAALDPLADPEVRAAIQRTSFEMLIGFQLTQDQLAYNATR
;
A
#
# COMPACT_ATOMS: atom_id res chain seq x y z
N MET A 1 52.42 -21.61 64.94
CA MET A 1 51.04 -20.98 65.09
C MET A 1 50.94 -19.85 64.12
N THR A 2 50.35 -20.11 62.93
CA THR A 2 50.30 -19.19 61.79
C THR A 2 48.89 -18.77 61.60
N ARG A 3 48.62 -17.47 61.79
CA ARG A 3 47.34 -16.82 61.66
C ARG A 3 47.15 -16.38 60.18
N ARG A 4 46.25 -17.05 59.44
CA ARG A 4 45.94 -16.71 58.07
C ARG A 4 44.91 -15.57 58.03
N SER A 5 45.36 -14.44 57.53
CA SER A 5 44.51 -13.25 57.24
C SER A 5 43.74 -13.54 55.91
N ARG A 6 42.41 -13.47 55.97
CA ARG A 6 41.52 -13.54 54.79
C ARG A 6 41.25 -12.12 54.34
N PHE A 7 41.79 -11.72 53.19
CA PHE A 7 41.37 -10.51 52.47
C PHE A 7 40.12 -10.82 51.70
N LEU A 8 39.03 -10.20 52.06
CA LEU A 8 37.82 -10.11 51.25
C LEU A 8 38.01 -9.00 50.22
N SER A 9 38.17 -9.40 48.94
CA SER A 9 38.15 -8.48 47.81
C SER A 9 36.69 -8.25 47.44
N THR A 10 36.14 -7.08 47.80
CA THR A 10 34.85 -6.59 47.32
C THR A 10 35.04 -6.06 45.93
N LEU A 11 34.58 -6.81 44.92
CA LEU A 11 34.53 -6.40 43.53
C LEU A 11 33.30 -5.49 43.35
N ALA A 12 33.51 -4.19 43.23
CA ALA A 12 32.45 -3.22 42.92
C ALA A 12 32.11 -3.33 41.42
N LEU A 13 30.95 -3.90 41.15
CA LEU A 13 30.37 -3.96 39.80
C LEU A 13 29.77 -2.58 39.47
N ALA A 14 30.52 -1.74 38.76
CA ALA A 14 30.03 -0.50 38.21
C ALA A 14 29.14 -0.83 36.99
N ALA A 15 27.81 -0.82 37.19
CA ALA A 15 26.84 -0.89 36.11
C ALA A 15 26.88 0.43 35.34
N THR A 16 27.54 0.46 34.19
CA THR A 16 27.42 1.56 33.22
C THR A 16 26.04 1.48 32.57
N VAL A 17 25.12 2.35 33.01
CA VAL A 17 23.89 2.63 32.32
C VAL A 17 24.29 3.42 31.08
N ALA A 18 24.52 2.73 29.94
CA ALA A 18 24.57 3.36 28.64
C ALA A 18 23.14 3.78 28.31
N GLY A 19 22.78 5.01 28.69
CA GLY A 19 21.55 5.65 28.24
C GLY A 19 21.61 5.73 26.72
N CYS A 20 20.69 5.06 26.04
CA CYS A 20 20.41 5.31 24.65
C CYS A 20 19.93 6.75 24.49
N ALA A 21 20.88 7.67 24.29
CA ALA A 21 20.58 8.98 23.71
C ALA A 21 20.38 8.74 22.21
N GLY A 22 19.30 8.05 21.85
CA GLY A 22 18.76 8.11 20.52
C GLY A 22 18.15 9.50 20.39
N ASP A 23 18.70 10.36 19.54
CA ASP A 23 18.01 11.50 19.06
C ASP A 23 16.64 11.02 18.58
N GLY A 24 15.56 11.48 19.23
CA GLY A 24 14.19 11.15 18.89
C GLY A 24 13.81 11.81 17.55
N ASP A 25 14.44 11.33 16.50
CA ASP A 25 14.05 11.65 15.15
C ASP A 25 12.80 10.80 14.86
N LEU A 26 11.64 11.48 14.86
CA LEU A 26 10.43 10.90 14.29
C LEU A 26 10.73 10.68 12.80
N VAL A 27 11.24 9.50 12.48
CA VAL A 27 11.30 9.03 11.10
C VAL A 27 9.85 8.85 10.65
N VAL A 28 9.33 9.86 9.96
CA VAL A 28 7.96 9.90 9.40
C VAL A 28 7.84 8.96 8.20
N ASP A 29 8.63 7.89 8.16
CA ASP A 29 8.73 7.05 6.96
C ASP A 29 7.85 5.80 7.00
N GLN A 30 7.28 5.42 8.13
CA GLN A 30 6.34 4.26 8.21
C GLN A 30 5.47 4.41 9.45
N GLY A 31 4.54 5.34 9.42
CA GLY A 31 3.73 5.63 10.60
C GLY A 31 2.29 5.17 10.49
N ILE A 32 1.80 4.63 11.56
CA ILE A 32 0.37 4.58 11.86
C ILE A 32 -0.06 6.04 12.11
N GLY A 33 -0.71 6.66 11.13
CA GLY A 33 -1.14 8.06 11.20
C GLY A 33 -1.15 8.72 9.81
N ILE A 34 -1.59 9.96 9.72
CA ILE A 34 -1.53 10.75 8.48
C ILE A 34 -0.05 11.07 8.22
N THR A 35 0.58 10.26 7.39
CA THR A 35 1.95 10.49 6.94
C THR A 35 1.92 11.36 5.71
N ALA A 36 2.66 12.47 5.74
CA ALA A 36 2.90 13.24 4.53
C ALA A 36 3.97 12.52 3.70
N SER A 37 3.60 12.02 2.53
CA SER A 37 4.59 11.54 1.58
C SER A 37 5.44 12.73 1.11
N LEU A 38 6.76 12.66 1.28
CA LEU A 38 7.70 13.67 0.80
C LEU A 38 8.21 13.37 -0.61
N THR A 39 7.84 12.22 -1.19
CA THR A 39 8.08 11.85 -2.58
C THR A 39 6.89 12.25 -3.45
N SER A 40 7.14 12.48 -4.72
CA SER A 40 6.09 12.72 -5.73
C SER A 40 5.47 11.41 -6.25
N CYS A 41 5.97 10.26 -5.79
CA CYS A 41 5.48 8.95 -6.22
C CYS A 41 4.08 8.68 -5.67
N PRO A 42 3.13 8.24 -6.50
CA PRO A 42 1.83 7.78 -6.04
C PRO A 42 1.95 6.58 -5.07
N THR A 43 1.12 6.56 -4.06
CA THR A 43 0.92 5.36 -3.24
C THR A 43 0.18 4.32 -4.08
N VAL A 44 0.65 3.06 -4.08
CA VAL A 44 0.03 1.99 -4.86
C VAL A 44 -0.70 1.03 -3.93
N GLY A 45 -1.95 0.71 -4.25
CA GLY A 45 -2.77 -0.15 -3.42
C GLY A 45 -3.92 -0.83 -4.17
N ILE A 46 -4.57 -1.73 -3.45
CA ILE A 46 -5.79 -2.41 -3.91
C ILE A 46 -6.95 -1.89 -3.06
N PRO A 47 -7.99 -1.28 -3.67
CA PRO A 47 -9.16 -0.82 -2.92
C PRO A 47 -9.91 -1.98 -2.27
N ASP A 48 -10.54 -1.70 -1.14
CA ASP A 48 -11.37 -2.67 -0.43
C ASP A 48 -12.40 -3.31 -1.38
N TYR A 49 -12.64 -4.60 -1.20
CA TYR A 49 -13.58 -5.42 -1.94
C TYR A 49 -13.29 -5.61 -3.44
N THR A 50 -12.17 -5.09 -3.96
CA THR A 50 -11.82 -5.21 -5.39
C THR A 50 -10.61 -6.10 -5.66
N GLY A 51 -9.95 -6.59 -4.60
CA GLY A 51 -8.78 -7.46 -4.70
C GLY A 51 -9.11 -8.90 -5.09
N ASP A 52 -10.38 -9.26 -5.09
CA ASP A 52 -10.84 -10.58 -5.46
C ASP A 52 -12.14 -10.52 -6.29
N VAL A 53 -12.42 -11.59 -7.01
CA VAL A 53 -13.60 -11.73 -7.85
C VAL A 53 -14.16 -13.15 -7.73
N THR A 54 -15.47 -13.23 -7.63
CA THR A 54 -16.21 -14.49 -7.74
C THR A 54 -17.18 -14.40 -8.91
N THR A 55 -17.11 -15.38 -9.81
CA THR A 55 -18.07 -15.53 -10.91
C THR A 55 -18.99 -16.72 -10.64
N PHE A 56 -20.20 -16.65 -11.13
CA PHE A 56 -21.24 -17.66 -10.96
C PHE A 56 -21.67 -18.22 -12.32
N ARG A 57 -22.03 -19.50 -12.35
CA ARG A 57 -22.52 -20.16 -13.57
C ARG A 57 -23.87 -19.62 -14.03
N THR A 58 -24.73 -19.29 -13.07
CA THR A 58 -26.04 -18.72 -13.32
C THR A 58 -26.10 -17.33 -12.72
N ALA A 59 -26.42 -16.33 -13.54
CA ALA A 59 -26.60 -14.97 -13.09
C ALA A 59 -27.73 -14.85 -12.05
N GLY A 60 -27.48 -14.06 -10.99
CA GLY A 60 -28.45 -13.84 -9.91
C GLY A 60 -28.50 -14.95 -8.84
N ASP A 61 -27.76 -16.07 -9.01
CA ASP A 61 -27.61 -17.11 -7.99
C ASP A 61 -26.20 -17.11 -7.42
N SER A 62 -26.01 -16.44 -6.29
CA SER A 62 -24.74 -16.33 -5.58
C SER A 62 -24.51 -17.42 -4.51
N THR A 63 -25.16 -18.56 -4.63
CA THR A 63 -24.94 -19.71 -3.75
C THR A 63 -23.58 -20.36 -3.99
N ALA A 64 -23.00 -20.96 -2.95
CA ALA A 64 -21.70 -21.65 -3.01
C ALA A 64 -21.68 -22.75 -4.11
N GLY A 65 -22.78 -23.47 -4.29
CA GLY A 65 -22.92 -24.51 -5.31
C GLY A 65 -22.89 -23.98 -6.75
N ASN A 66 -23.11 -22.69 -6.94
CA ASN A 66 -23.14 -22.04 -8.27
C ASN A 66 -21.85 -21.28 -8.60
N ILE A 67 -20.87 -21.27 -7.71
CA ILE A 67 -19.56 -20.65 -8.00
C ILE A 67 -18.92 -21.32 -9.22
N ASP A 68 -18.46 -20.50 -10.16
CA ASP A 68 -17.72 -20.94 -11.34
C ASP A 68 -16.21 -20.74 -11.16
N VAL A 69 -15.76 -19.48 -11.05
CA VAL A 69 -14.36 -19.13 -10.86
C VAL A 69 -14.22 -18.15 -9.73
N THR A 70 -13.18 -18.35 -8.91
CA THR A 70 -12.71 -17.34 -7.96
C THR A 70 -11.31 -16.89 -8.35
N GLY A 71 -11.04 -15.59 -8.30
CA GLY A 71 -9.74 -15.00 -8.57
C GLY A 71 -9.33 -14.04 -7.48
N ALA A 72 -8.04 -13.91 -7.22
CA ALA A 72 -7.49 -12.94 -6.27
C ALA A 72 -6.22 -12.29 -6.83
N ILE A 73 -6.09 -10.98 -6.64
CA ILE A 73 -4.86 -10.22 -6.92
C ILE A 73 -3.91 -10.43 -5.75
N THR A 74 -2.69 -10.82 -6.06
CA THR A 74 -1.63 -11.08 -5.08
C THR A 74 -0.31 -10.50 -5.55
N ASN A 75 0.70 -10.51 -4.67
CA ASN A 75 2.07 -10.15 -5.00
C ASN A 75 2.20 -8.77 -5.70
N LEU A 76 1.38 -7.80 -5.29
CA LEU A 76 1.46 -6.44 -5.81
C LEU A 76 2.81 -5.82 -5.43
N ARG A 77 3.56 -5.39 -6.44
CA ARG A 77 4.85 -4.70 -6.31
C ARG A 77 4.86 -3.51 -7.23
N HIS A 78 5.58 -2.47 -6.84
CA HIS A 78 5.70 -1.29 -7.70
C HIS A 78 7.11 -0.74 -7.68
N ALA A 79 7.43 -0.02 -8.75
CA ALA A 79 8.60 0.83 -8.87
C ALA A 79 8.17 2.20 -9.38
N CYS A 80 8.83 3.24 -8.91
CA CYS A 80 8.52 4.62 -9.28
C CYS A 80 9.79 5.35 -9.70
N ASP A 81 9.68 6.13 -10.76
CA ASP A 81 10.72 7.05 -11.23
C ASP A 81 10.16 8.48 -11.25
N GLU A 82 10.70 9.32 -10.40
CA GLU A 82 10.35 10.75 -10.27
C GLU A 82 11.43 11.69 -10.82
N SER A 83 12.38 11.20 -11.61
CA SER A 83 13.49 12.00 -12.15
C SER A 83 13.06 12.96 -13.25
N GLY A 84 12.00 12.63 -14.01
CA GLY A 84 11.50 13.42 -15.14
C GLY A 84 10.44 14.46 -14.78
N GLU A 85 9.83 15.08 -15.78
CA GLU A 85 8.66 15.98 -15.63
C GLU A 85 7.39 15.20 -15.29
N GLN A 86 7.34 13.93 -15.71
CA GLN A 86 6.30 12.98 -15.39
C GLN A 86 6.84 11.97 -14.38
N VAL A 87 6.15 11.78 -13.29
CA VAL A 87 6.38 10.68 -12.37
C VAL A 87 5.82 9.42 -13.01
N TYR A 88 6.69 8.47 -13.30
CA TYR A 88 6.32 7.17 -13.87
C TYR A 88 6.21 6.13 -12.76
N THR A 89 5.09 5.48 -12.65
CA THR A 89 4.90 4.36 -11.71
C THR A 89 4.48 3.13 -12.49
N ASN A 90 5.24 2.06 -12.30
CA ASN A 90 4.92 0.71 -12.78
C ASN A 90 4.58 -0.18 -11.60
N ALA A 91 3.48 -0.90 -11.70
CA ALA A 91 3.07 -1.91 -10.73
C ALA A 91 2.90 -3.26 -11.43
N THR A 92 3.40 -4.32 -10.83
CA THR A 92 3.23 -5.70 -11.26
C THR A 92 2.44 -6.47 -10.21
N PHE A 93 1.59 -7.40 -10.64
CA PHE A 93 0.81 -8.23 -9.74
C PHE A 93 0.51 -9.58 -10.37
N ASP A 94 0.22 -10.55 -9.52
CA ASP A 94 -0.21 -11.87 -9.93
C ASP A 94 -1.71 -12.03 -9.68
N VAL A 95 -2.41 -12.69 -10.59
CA VAL A 95 -3.78 -13.15 -10.39
C VAL A 95 -3.74 -14.65 -10.24
N VAL A 96 -4.12 -15.13 -9.06
CA VAL A 96 -4.32 -16.56 -8.80
C VAL A 96 -5.80 -16.86 -8.92
N ALA A 97 -6.15 -17.95 -9.58
CA ALA A 97 -7.54 -18.33 -9.78
C ALA A 97 -7.78 -19.82 -9.58
N ARG A 98 -9.03 -20.13 -9.19
CA ARG A 98 -9.55 -21.47 -9.00
C ARG A 98 -10.89 -21.60 -9.72
N ARG A 99 -11.10 -22.71 -10.46
CA ARG A 99 -12.38 -23.07 -11.07
C ARG A 99 -13.01 -24.27 -10.35
N THR A 100 -14.33 -24.35 -10.38
CA THR A 100 -15.06 -25.48 -9.75
C THR A 100 -15.25 -26.65 -10.70
N ASP A 101 -15.52 -26.39 -11.99
CA ASP A 101 -15.58 -27.45 -13.00
C ASP A 101 -14.22 -27.59 -13.69
N VAL A 102 -13.56 -28.72 -13.50
CA VAL A 102 -12.20 -28.99 -14.01
C VAL A 102 -12.20 -29.66 -15.39
N ARG A 103 -13.37 -30.01 -15.94
CA ARG A 103 -13.48 -30.71 -17.21
C ARG A 103 -13.16 -29.81 -18.40
N GLY A 104 -12.33 -30.30 -19.27
CA GLY A 104 -11.90 -29.60 -20.48
C GLY A 104 -10.93 -28.46 -20.20
N ALA A 105 -10.12 -28.11 -21.18
CA ALA A 105 -9.31 -26.92 -21.16
C ALA A 105 -10.21 -25.68 -21.30
N ARG A 106 -9.92 -24.62 -20.54
CA ARG A 106 -10.73 -23.40 -20.53
C ARG A 106 -9.87 -22.17 -20.33
N GLN A 107 -10.17 -21.13 -21.10
CA GLN A 107 -9.62 -19.78 -20.91
C GLN A 107 -10.66 -18.91 -20.20
N VAL A 108 -10.20 -18.12 -19.22
CA VAL A 108 -11.02 -17.17 -18.48
C VAL A 108 -10.35 -15.81 -18.51
N GLU A 109 -11.09 -14.77 -18.85
CA GLU A 109 -10.62 -13.40 -18.81
C GLU A 109 -11.22 -12.68 -17.61
N LEU A 110 -10.37 -12.09 -16.77
CA LEU A 110 -10.79 -11.29 -15.63
C LEU A 110 -10.41 -9.83 -15.89
N PRO A 111 -11.39 -8.93 -16.02
CA PRO A 111 -11.11 -7.51 -16.21
C PRO A 111 -10.63 -6.88 -14.91
N TYR A 112 -9.64 -6.00 -15.01
CA TYR A 112 -9.14 -5.19 -13.90
C TYR A 112 -9.10 -3.72 -14.30
N PHE A 113 -9.14 -2.83 -13.31
CA PHE A 113 -8.95 -1.40 -13.51
C PHE A 113 -7.63 -0.93 -12.90
N VAL A 114 -7.13 0.16 -13.47
CA VAL A 114 -6.07 0.99 -12.92
C VAL A 114 -6.61 2.41 -12.84
N THR A 115 -6.70 2.95 -11.63
CA THR A 115 -7.21 4.30 -11.39
C THR A 115 -6.17 5.12 -10.67
N VAL A 116 -5.95 6.35 -11.12
CA VAL A 116 -5.17 7.35 -10.40
C VAL A 116 -6.13 8.32 -9.73
N LEU A 117 -6.03 8.42 -8.40
CA LEU A 117 -6.74 9.40 -7.60
C LEU A 117 -5.82 10.52 -7.18
N ARG A 118 -6.37 11.71 -6.98
CA ARG A 118 -5.74 12.86 -6.33
C ARG A 118 -6.50 13.19 -5.05
N GLY A 119 -5.77 13.36 -3.94
CA GLY A 119 -6.37 13.69 -2.65
C GLY A 119 -7.36 12.64 -2.13
N GLY A 120 -7.15 11.37 -2.48
CA GLY A 120 -7.97 10.25 -2.01
C GLY A 120 -9.35 10.10 -2.66
N SER A 121 -9.80 11.06 -3.49
CA SER A 121 -11.18 11.03 -4.01
C SER A 121 -11.35 11.49 -5.45
N ALA A 122 -10.51 12.40 -5.95
CA ALA A 122 -10.67 12.93 -7.30
C ALA A 122 -10.03 11.98 -8.33
N VAL A 123 -10.83 11.38 -9.20
CA VAL A 123 -10.35 10.52 -10.28
C VAL A 123 -9.65 11.36 -11.35
N VAL A 124 -8.35 11.13 -11.53
CA VAL A 124 -7.52 11.76 -12.58
C VAL A 124 -7.58 10.95 -13.86
N THR A 125 -7.35 9.63 -13.75
CA THR A 125 -7.44 8.71 -14.88
C THR A 125 -8.00 7.38 -14.43
N LYS A 126 -8.67 6.68 -15.35
CA LYS A 126 -9.07 5.28 -15.18
C LYS A 126 -8.85 4.53 -16.49
N ARG A 127 -8.23 3.37 -16.39
CA ARG A 127 -8.04 2.42 -17.50
C ARG A 127 -8.54 1.06 -17.09
N VAL A 128 -8.98 0.27 -18.05
CA VAL A 128 -9.39 -1.12 -17.84
C VAL A 128 -8.54 -2.01 -18.72
N GLY A 129 -8.00 -3.07 -18.13
CA GLY A 129 -7.29 -4.16 -18.80
C GLY A 129 -7.95 -5.49 -18.49
N SER A 130 -7.38 -6.59 -18.98
CA SER A 130 -7.81 -7.94 -18.63
C SER A 130 -6.62 -8.86 -18.40
N VAL A 131 -6.79 -9.83 -17.50
CA VAL A 131 -5.85 -10.91 -17.27
C VAL A 131 -6.44 -12.19 -17.82
N THR A 132 -5.68 -12.85 -18.68
CA THR A 132 -6.09 -14.13 -19.30
C THR A 132 -5.53 -15.29 -18.48
N LEU A 133 -6.41 -16.12 -17.98
CA LEU A 133 -6.11 -17.31 -17.17
C LEU A 133 -6.40 -18.58 -17.97
N ASN A 134 -5.40 -19.43 -18.15
CA ASN A 134 -5.52 -20.66 -18.90
C ASN A 134 -5.56 -21.86 -17.96
N PHE A 135 -6.63 -22.63 -17.98
CA PHE A 135 -6.79 -23.88 -17.26
C PHE A 135 -6.68 -25.06 -18.23
N ALA A 136 -5.73 -25.95 -17.98
CA ALA A 136 -5.67 -27.23 -18.71
C ALA A 136 -6.81 -28.15 -18.26
N ASP A 137 -7.09 -29.18 -19.03
CA ASP A 137 -8.05 -30.22 -18.63
C ASP A 137 -7.63 -30.88 -17.31
N GLY A 138 -8.55 -31.02 -16.38
CA GLY A 138 -8.30 -31.52 -15.03
C GLY A 138 -7.64 -30.53 -14.06
N GLN A 139 -7.20 -29.35 -14.53
CA GLN A 139 -6.55 -28.34 -13.71
C GLN A 139 -7.59 -27.48 -12.98
N GLU A 140 -7.50 -27.44 -11.65
CA GLU A 140 -8.37 -26.65 -10.78
C GLU A 140 -7.87 -25.23 -10.59
N ARG A 141 -6.54 -25.01 -10.54
CA ARG A 141 -5.90 -23.74 -10.21
C ARG A 141 -4.94 -23.30 -11.29
N THR A 142 -4.88 -22.00 -11.51
CA THR A 142 -3.91 -21.37 -12.42
C THR A 142 -3.53 -19.99 -11.92
N SER A 143 -2.51 -19.40 -12.50
CA SER A 143 -2.12 -18.02 -12.25
C SER A 143 -1.60 -17.36 -13.52
N ALA A 144 -1.69 -16.03 -13.55
CA ALA A 144 -1.08 -15.21 -14.58
C ALA A 144 -0.64 -13.89 -13.96
N SER A 145 0.41 -13.28 -14.50
CA SER A 145 0.89 -11.97 -14.08
C SER A 145 0.38 -10.90 -15.01
N ALA A 146 0.19 -9.71 -14.48
CA ALA A 146 -0.15 -8.50 -15.22
C ALA A 146 0.63 -7.31 -14.68
N ASP A 147 0.66 -6.24 -15.48
CA ASP A 147 1.27 -4.97 -15.14
C ASP A 147 0.30 -3.81 -15.32
N ALA A 148 0.60 -2.74 -14.61
CA ALA A 148 -0.15 -1.51 -14.65
C ALA A 148 0.82 -0.32 -14.60
N VAL A 149 0.54 0.73 -15.36
CA VAL A 149 1.38 1.92 -15.38
C VAL A 149 0.56 3.18 -15.17
N SER A 150 1.16 4.16 -14.52
CA SER A 150 0.59 5.50 -14.40
C SER A 150 1.63 6.58 -14.62
N TYR A 151 1.15 7.75 -15.06
CA TYR A 151 1.93 8.96 -15.22
C TYR A 151 1.22 10.10 -14.50
N VAL A 152 1.96 10.81 -13.66
CA VAL A 152 1.50 11.98 -12.91
C VAL A 152 2.45 13.13 -13.15
N ASN A 153 1.93 14.34 -13.36
CA ASN A 153 2.78 15.52 -13.49
C ASN A 153 3.52 15.76 -12.15
N ARG A 154 4.86 15.78 -12.20
CA ARG A 154 5.70 15.93 -11.03
C ARG A 154 5.43 17.25 -10.29
N ALA A 155 5.22 18.35 -11.01
CA ALA A 155 4.95 19.64 -10.37
C ALA A 155 3.62 19.62 -9.56
N GLU A 156 2.62 18.83 -10.00
CA GLU A 156 1.38 18.66 -9.27
C GLU A 156 1.51 17.72 -8.07
N ALA A 157 2.45 16.77 -8.13
CA ALA A 157 2.70 15.80 -7.06
C ALA A 157 3.77 16.26 -6.06
N THR A 158 4.35 17.45 -6.25
CA THR A 158 5.42 17.98 -5.40
C THR A 158 4.84 18.97 -4.40
N LEU A 159 5.12 18.77 -3.11
CA LEU A 159 4.77 19.72 -2.06
C LEU A 159 5.49 21.05 -2.26
N PRO A 160 4.80 22.20 -2.07
CA PRO A 160 5.44 23.52 -2.04
C PRO A 160 6.59 23.54 -1.01
N PRO A 161 7.73 24.19 -1.35
CA PRO A 161 8.92 24.20 -0.49
C PRO A 161 8.64 24.67 0.95
N GLU A 162 7.81 25.70 1.10
CA GLU A 162 7.42 26.25 2.39
C GLU A 162 6.60 25.28 3.26
N ILE A 163 5.74 24.48 2.62
CA ILE A 163 4.97 23.43 3.31
C ILE A 163 5.89 22.28 3.70
N ARG A 164 6.78 21.87 2.80
CA ARG A 164 7.78 20.84 3.06
C ARG A 164 8.65 21.24 4.26
N GLU A 165 9.13 22.47 4.30
CA GLU A 165 9.94 23.00 5.41
C GLU A 165 9.17 22.96 6.75
N ARG A 166 7.90 23.39 6.78
CA ARG A 166 7.04 23.30 7.96
C ARG A 166 6.94 21.88 8.51
N ILE A 167 6.83 20.87 7.64
CA ILE A 167 6.68 19.45 8.02
C ILE A 167 8.00 18.88 8.53
N THR A 168 9.12 19.20 7.84
CA THR A 168 10.43 18.56 8.08
C THR A 168 11.31 19.33 9.05
N ARG A 169 10.93 20.56 9.43
CA ARG A 169 11.72 21.38 10.35
C ARG A 169 11.89 20.69 11.70
N ARG A 170 13.14 20.48 12.10
CA ARG A 170 13.46 19.96 13.44
C ARG A 170 13.09 21.00 14.52
N ARG A 171 12.20 20.61 15.43
CA ARG A 171 11.79 21.42 16.58
C ARG A 171 12.62 21.07 17.79
N ARG A 172 12.98 22.07 18.59
CA ARG A 172 13.71 21.89 19.85
C ARG A 172 12.80 22.17 21.03
N ALA A 173 13.09 21.55 22.16
CA ALA A 173 12.43 21.89 23.41
C ALA A 173 12.63 23.40 23.71
N GLY A 174 11.53 24.15 23.91
CA GLY A 174 11.54 25.59 24.06
C GLY A 174 11.16 26.39 22.82
N ASP A 175 11.07 25.81 21.65
CA ASP A 175 10.50 26.49 20.49
C ASP A 175 9.01 26.77 20.74
N PRO A 176 8.46 27.93 20.30
CA PRO A 176 7.06 28.29 20.52
C PRO A 176 6.06 27.28 19.93
N ASP A 177 6.48 26.53 18.92
CA ASP A 177 5.70 25.53 18.21
C ASP A 177 6.18 24.10 18.44
N ALA A 178 7.00 23.86 19.48
CA ALA A 178 7.56 22.54 19.78
C ALA A 178 6.49 21.47 20.02
N ALA A 179 5.34 21.87 20.57
CA ALA A 179 4.21 20.98 20.88
C ALA A 179 3.13 20.94 19.78
N LEU A 180 3.30 21.70 18.69
CA LEU A 180 2.32 21.75 17.60
C LEU A 180 2.63 20.68 16.56
N ASP A 181 1.62 19.87 16.23
CA ASP A 181 1.69 18.97 15.08
C ASP A 181 1.50 19.78 13.77
N PRO A 182 2.51 19.86 12.90
CA PRO A 182 2.38 20.57 11.63
C PRO A 182 1.31 19.99 10.72
N LEU A 183 1.00 18.69 10.86
CA LEU A 183 -0.03 18.02 10.06
C LEU A 183 -1.46 18.39 10.53
N ALA A 184 -1.59 18.99 11.74
CA ALA A 184 -2.87 19.51 12.21
C ALA A 184 -3.25 20.85 11.54
N ASP A 185 -2.28 21.58 10.96
CA ASP A 185 -2.50 22.83 10.25
C ASP A 185 -3.39 22.62 9.01
N PRO A 186 -4.52 23.33 8.87
CA PRO A 186 -5.41 23.17 7.72
C PRO A 186 -4.76 23.48 6.37
N GLU A 187 -3.84 24.45 6.31
CA GLU A 187 -3.11 24.81 5.09
C GLU A 187 -2.17 23.67 4.67
N VAL A 188 -1.44 23.11 5.62
CA VAL A 188 -0.55 21.96 5.41
C VAL A 188 -1.34 20.75 4.93
N ARG A 189 -2.45 20.42 5.59
CA ARG A 189 -3.32 19.30 5.17
C ARG A 189 -3.88 19.50 3.76
N ALA A 190 -4.34 20.70 3.44
CA ALA A 190 -4.86 21.02 2.12
C ALA A 190 -3.77 20.91 1.04
N ALA A 191 -2.53 21.32 1.34
CA ALA A 191 -1.41 21.17 0.42
C ALA A 191 -1.06 19.70 0.19
N ILE A 192 -0.96 18.90 1.27
CA ILE A 192 -0.72 17.45 1.18
C ILE A 192 -1.82 16.79 0.33
N GLN A 193 -3.08 17.08 0.61
CA GLN A 193 -4.20 16.49 -0.13
C GLN A 193 -4.14 16.84 -1.64
N ARG A 194 -3.78 18.07 -1.99
CA ARG A 194 -3.66 18.47 -3.40
C ARG A 194 -2.50 17.81 -4.13
N THR A 195 -1.45 17.44 -3.44
CA THR A 195 -0.23 16.85 -4.03
C THR A 195 -0.13 15.34 -3.86
N SER A 196 -1.03 14.73 -3.08
CA SER A 196 -1.07 13.28 -2.90
C SER A 196 -1.78 12.61 -4.06
N PHE A 197 -1.12 11.61 -4.64
CA PHE A 197 -1.69 10.75 -5.67
C PHE A 197 -1.67 9.30 -5.22
N GLU A 198 -2.66 8.55 -5.66
CA GLU A 198 -2.81 7.13 -5.40
C GLU A 198 -3.06 6.39 -6.71
N MET A 199 -2.34 5.31 -6.94
CA MET A 199 -2.56 4.38 -8.04
C MET A 199 -3.25 3.14 -7.50
N LEU A 200 -4.51 2.97 -7.82
CA LEU A 200 -5.35 1.89 -7.32
C LEU A 200 -5.58 0.85 -8.41
N ILE A 201 -5.38 -0.42 -8.06
CA ILE A 201 -5.52 -1.57 -8.95
C ILE A 201 -6.51 -2.54 -8.33
N GLY A 202 -7.51 -2.98 -9.08
CA GLY A 202 -8.52 -3.92 -8.60
C GLY A 202 -9.27 -4.58 -9.74
N PHE A 203 -10.00 -5.65 -9.47
CA PHE A 203 -10.87 -6.23 -10.48
C PHE A 203 -11.99 -5.27 -10.85
N GLN A 204 -12.28 -5.17 -12.14
CA GLN A 204 -13.43 -4.42 -12.63
C GLN A 204 -14.69 -5.26 -12.39
N LEU A 205 -15.28 -5.10 -11.21
CA LEU A 205 -16.43 -5.86 -10.77
C LEU A 205 -17.75 -5.26 -11.31
N THR A 206 -18.72 -6.12 -11.53
CA THR A 206 -20.12 -5.69 -11.65
C THR A 206 -20.65 -5.25 -10.28
N GLN A 207 -21.79 -4.56 -10.26
CA GLN A 207 -22.40 -4.14 -9.01
C GLN A 207 -22.75 -5.34 -8.10
N ASP A 208 -23.23 -6.44 -8.68
CA ASP A 208 -23.57 -7.66 -7.93
C ASP A 208 -22.32 -8.33 -7.35
N GLN A 209 -21.21 -8.37 -8.11
CA GLN A 209 -19.94 -8.91 -7.62
C GLN A 209 -19.36 -8.07 -6.48
N LEU A 210 -19.44 -6.74 -6.60
CA LEU A 210 -19.00 -5.84 -5.53
C LEU A 210 -19.85 -6.00 -4.28
N ALA A 211 -21.18 -6.07 -4.43
CA ALA A 211 -22.09 -6.33 -3.32
C ALA A 211 -21.81 -7.69 -2.65
N TYR A 212 -21.56 -8.74 -3.44
CA TYR A 212 -21.17 -10.04 -2.92
C TYR A 212 -19.87 -9.97 -2.10
N ASN A 213 -18.83 -9.29 -2.61
CA ASN A 213 -17.56 -9.15 -1.89
C ASN A 213 -17.70 -8.36 -0.59
N ALA A 214 -18.58 -7.35 -0.55
CA ALA A 214 -18.80 -6.50 0.62
C ALA A 214 -19.63 -7.18 1.73
N THR A 215 -20.30 -8.31 1.44
CA THR A 215 -21.23 -8.97 2.38
C THR A 215 -20.80 -10.37 2.84
N ARG A 216 -19.70 -10.91 2.34
CA ARG A 216 -19.17 -12.23 2.71
C ARG A 216 -18.10 -12.20 3.81
#